data_2b5042d69e64f0dfc08709bbc9489d63
#
_entry.id   2b5042d69e64f0dfc08709bbc9489d63
#
_cell.length_a   1.000
_cell.length_b   1.000
_cell.length_c   1.000
_cell.angle_alpha   90.00
_cell.angle_beta   90.00
_cell.angle_gamma   90.00
#
_symmetry.space_group_name_H-M   'P 1'
#
loop_
_entity.id
_entity.type
_entity.pdbx_description
1 polymer ?
#
loop_
_entity_poly.entity_id
_entity_poly.type
_entity_poly.pdbx_seq_one_letter_code
_entity_poly.pdbx_strand_id
1 'polypeptide(L)'
;KADNGQGDGIMCIAHLTKAIVLKDDFTEARLLRAEALAQMQQYKEAMEDIDAILAQDPEDEGAILLRGKIEEATGNKEKAESSYQKVTELNPFNEQAFLYLGQLYITQNKLTEAIGLFTEATELNPNFAEAYHERGRAKLLNGDKEGSAEDMKKGLELNPKEIQNFNGQYGNQPEGRTGNILGL
;
A
#
# COMPACT_ATOMS: atom_id res chain seq x y z
N LYS A 1 5.16 -10.61 26.32
CA LYS A 1 4.21 -11.30 25.40
C LYS A 1 3.90 -10.40 24.20
N ALA A 2 4.90 -10.09 23.41
CA ALA A 2 4.74 -9.32 22.17
C ALA A 2 5.72 -9.86 21.10
N ASP A 3 5.78 -11.19 20.91
CA ASP A 3 6.85 -11.78 20.10
C ASP A 3 6.35 -12.84 19.10
N ASN A 4 5.04 -13.02 18.95
CA ASN A 4 4.54 -14.08 18.06
C ASN A 4 4.63 -13.70 16.56
N GLY A 5 4.59 -12.42 16.19
CA GLY A 5 4.61 -12.01 14.78
C GLY A 5 5.99 -12.15 14.11
N GLN A 6 7.07 -11.89 14.83
CA GLN A 6 8.42 -12.04 14.27
C GLN A 6 8.82 -13.52 14.12
N GLY A 7 8.44 -14.37 15.08
CA GLY A 7 8.69 -15.81 15.00
C GLY A 7 8.04 -16.46 13.79
N ASP A 8 6.80 -16.10 13.51
CA ASP A 8 6.04 -16.60 12.35
C ASP A 8 6.66 -16.14 11.03
N GLY A 9 7.13 -14.89 10.96
CA GLY A 9 7.83 -14.35 9.78
C GLY A 9 9.13 -15.08 9.48
N ILE A 10 9.95 -15.34 10.50
CA ILE A 10 11.22 -16.09 10.36
C ILE A 10 10.97 -17.51 9.86
N MET A 11 9.98 -18.20 10.42
CA MET A 11 9.60 -19.55 9.99
C MET A 11 9.09 -19.58 8.56
N CYS A 12 8.29 -18.58 8.17
CA CYS A 12 7.82 -18.42 6.80
C CYS A 12 8.99 -18.26 5.82
N ILE A 13 9.94 -17.36 6.10
CA ILE A 13 11.14 -17.14 5.28
C ILE A 13 11.97 -18.44 5.17
N ALA A 14 12.13 -19.18 6.25
CA ALA A 14 12.88 -20.46 6.24
C ALA A 14 12.22 -21.50 5.31
N HIS A 15 10.89 -21.65 5.38
CA HIS A 15 10.16 -22.57 4.51
C HIS A 15 10.22 -22.16 3.04
N LEU A 16 10.04 -20.86 2.74
CA LEU A 16 10.13 -20.32 1.39
C LEU A 16 11.55 -20.47 0.83
N THR A 17 12.58 -20.26 1.65
CA THR A 17 13.97 -20.48 1.25
C THR A 17 14.21 -21.94 0.85
N LYS A 18 13.67 -22.91 1.63
CA LYS A 18 13.76 -24.31 1.27
C LYS A 18 13.02 -24.64 -0.03
N ALA A 19 11.85 -24.04 -0.25
CA ALA A 19 11.09 -24.22 -1.48
C ALA A 19 11.86 -23.70 -2.71
N ILE A 20 12.51 -22.54 -2.60
CA ILE A 20 13.31 -21.93 -3.67
C ILE A 20 14.56 -22.79 -3.96
N VAL A 21 15.22 -23.37 -2.94
CA VAL A 21 16.35 -24.28 -3.14
C VAL A 21 15.94 -25.53 -3.90
N LEU A 22 14.71 -26.03 -3.68
CA LEU A 22 14.19 -27.22 -4.35
C LEU A 22 13.72 -26.92 -5.78
N LYS A 23 13.28 -25.69 -6.04
CA LYS A 23 12.80 -25.22 -7.33
C LYS A 23 13.23 -23.76 -7.51
N ASP A 24 14.34 -23.56 -8.22
CA ASP A 24 14.98 -22.24 -8.38
C ASP A 24 14.13 -21.23 -9.19
N ASP A 25 13.30 -21.71 -10.11
CA ASP A 25 12.37 -20.90 -10.90
C ASP A 25 11.01 -20.66 -10.19
N PHE A 26 10.93 -20.82 -8.86
CA PHE A 26 9.69 -20.65 -8.13
C PHE A 26 9.41 -19.17 -7.80
N THR A 27 8.98 -18.43 -8.82
CA THR A 27 8.67 -16.99 -8.76
C THR A 27 7.74 -16.64 -7.60
N GLU A 28 6.66 -17.40 -7.41
CA GLU A 28 5.70 -17.17 -6.33
C GLU A 28 6.32 -17.29 -4.94
N ALA A 29 7.19 -18.29 -4.71
CA ALA A 29 7.89 -18.43 -3.44
C ALA A 29 8.90 -17.29 -3.20
N ARG A 30 9.56 -16.81 -4.26
CA ARG A 30 10.45 -15.64 -4.18
C ARG A 30 9.67 -14.37 -3.83
N LEU A 31 8.52 -14.14 -4.48
CA LEU A 31 7.69 -12.97 -4.21
C LEU A 31 7.20 -12.97 -2.77
N LEU A 32 6.65 -14.10 -2.29
CA LEU A 32 6.22 -14.24 -0.89
C LEU A 32 7.37 -14.06 0.11
N ARG A 33 8.59 -14.54 -0.22
CA ARG A 33 9.76 -14.33 0.63
C ARG A 33 10.18 -12.87 0.65
N ALA A 34 10.19 -12.20 -0.50
CA ALA A 34 10.48 -10.79 -0.59
C ALA A 34 9.49 -9.93 0.20
N GLU A 35 8.19 -10.27 0.17
CA GLU A 35 7.17 -9.62 1.00
C GLU A 35 7.43 -9.80 2.49
N ALA A 36 7.72 -11.03 2.94
CA ALA A 36 8.04 -11.32 4.33
C ALA A 36 9.31 -10.58 4.80
N LEU A 37 10.35 -10.57 3.96
CA LEU A 37 11.60 -9.85 4.21
C LEU A 37 11.36 -8.32 4.29
N ALA A 38 10.56 -7.77 3.39
CA ALA A 38 10.21 -6.35 3.39
C ALA A 38 9.42 -5.95 4.65
N GLN A 39 8.49 -6.78 5.12
CA GLN A 39 7.79 -6.57 6.40
C GLN A 39 8.74 -6.56 7.60
N MET A 40 9.83 -7.34 7.54
CA MET A 40 10.89 -7.34 8.54
C MET A 40 11.95 -6.26 8.30
N GLN A 41 11.74 -5.35 7.35
CA GLN A 41 12.67 -4.29 6.94
C GLN A 41 14.03 -4.79 6.42
N GLN A 42 14.09 -6.06 6.01
CA GLN A 42 15.24 -6.66 5.35
C GLN A 42 15.21 -6.35 3.85
N TYR A 43 15.27 -5.06 3.54
CA TYR A 43 15.01 -4.55 2.18
C TYR A 43 16.05 -5.02 1.15
N LYS A 44 17.29 -5.23 1.58
CA LYS A 44 18.34 -5.69 0.67
C LYS A 44 18.06 -7.09 0.16
N GLU A 45 17.77 -8.00 1.08
CA GLU A 45 17.47 -9.40 0.76
C GLU A 45 16.15 -9.51 -0.02
N ALA A 46 15.16 -8.68 0.31
CA ALA A 46 13.92 -8.59 -0.45
C ALA A 46 14.17 -8.15 -1.90
N MET A 47 15.04 -7.17 -2.12
CA MET A 47 15.41 -6.69 -3.47
C MET A 47 16.17 -7.76 -4.28
N GLU A 48 16.98 -8.60 -3.64
CA GLU A 48 17.66 -9.73 -4.34
C GLU A 48 16.64 -10.72 -4.92
N ASP A 49 15.56 -11.02 -4.20
CA ASP A 49 14.47 -11.85 -4.72
C ASP A 49 13.69 -11.16 -5.84
N ILE A 50 13.38 -9.88 -5.67
CA ILE A 50 12.70 -9.08 -6.69
C ILE A 50 13.51 -9.01 -7.98
N ASP A 51 14.82 -8.76 -7.88
CA ASP A 51 15.71 -8.70 -9.04
C ASP A 51 15.79 -10.07 -9.75
N ALA A 52 15.78 -11.18 -9.00
CA ALA A 52 15.74 -12.51 -9.57
C ALA A 52 14.43 -12.81 -10.32
N ILE A 53 13.29 -12.30 -9.83
CA ILE A 53 12.00 -12.40 -10.53
C ILE A 53 12.04 -11.56 -11.81
N LEU A 54 12.44 -10.30 -11.72
CA LEU A 54 12.43 -9.36 -12.84
C LEU A 54 13.50 -9.68 -13.91
N ALA A 55 14.50 -10.50 -13.57
CA ALA A 55 15.43 -11.04 -14.55
C ALA A 55 14.79 -12.14 -15.43
N GLN A 56 13.77 -12.84 -14.92
CA GLN A 56 13.01 -13.84 -15.66
C GLN A 56 11.80 -13.23 -16.38
N ASP A 57 11.06 -12.38 -15.67
CA ASP A 57 9.91 -11.63 -16.19
C ASP A 57 10.03 -10.15 -15.81
N PRO A 58 10.52 -9.29 -16.73
CA PRO A 58 10.66 -7.85 -16.49
C PRO A 58 9.34 -7.10 -16.30
N GLU A 59 8.20 -7.77 -16.55
CA GLU A 59 6.86 -7.20 -16.45
C GLU A 59 6.03 -7.82 -15.32
N ASP A 60 6.64 -8.62 -14.43
CA ASP A 60 5.97 -9.15 -13.25
C ASP A 60 5.45 -8.01 -12.36
N GLU A 61 4.12 -7.81 -12.38
CA GLU A 61 3.45 -6.71 -11.68
C GLU A 61 3.68 -6.76 -10.17
N GLY A 62 3.64 -7.97 -9.57
CA GLY A 62 3.82 -8.16 -8.14
C GLY A 62 5.21 -7.74 -7.68
N ALA A 63 6.24 -8.14 -8.43
CA ALA A 63 7.62 -7.78 -8.14
C ALA A 63 7.87 -6.28 -8.34
N ILE A 64 7.32 -5.66 -9.40
CA ILE A 64 7.44 -4.22 -9.65
C ILE A 64 6.72 -3.43 -8.54
N LEU A 65 5.52 -3.86 -8.14
CA LEU A 65 4.75 -3.20 -7.09
C LEU A 65 5.48 -3.26 -5.73
N LEU A 66 6.00 -4.43 -5.38
CA LEU A 66 6.78 -4.62 -4.15
C LEU A 66 8.08 -3.82 -4.17
N ARG A 67 8.76 -3.74 -5.32
CA ARG A 67 9.92 -2.87 -5.50
C ARG A 67 9.57 -1.42 -5.20
N GLY A 68 8.48 -0.91 -5.75
CA GLY A 68 8.02 0.46 -5.48
C GLY A 68 7.79 0.71 -3.99
N LYS A 69 7.17 -0.23 -3.27
CA LYS A 69 6.97 -0.13 -1.82
C LYS A 69 8.28 -0.07 -1.04
N ILE A 70 9.28 -0.86 -1.42
CA ILE A 70 10.61 -0.84 -0.78
C ILE A 70 11.35 0.45 -1.12
N GLU A 71 11.28 0.92 -2.36
CA GLU A 71 11.88 2.18 -2.79
C GLU A 71 11.28 3.37 -2.02
N GLU A 72 9.96 3.39 -1.81
CA GLU A 72 9.29 4.40 -0.97
C GLU A 72 9.75 4.30 0.49
N ALA A 73 9.75 3.10 1.08
CA ALA A 73 10.16 2.86 2.46
C ALA A 73 11.64 3.24 2.72
N THR A 74 12.48 3.16 1.70
CA THR A 74 13.90 3.57 1.75
C THR A 74 14.15 5.02 1.33
N GLY A 75 13.07 5.79 1.09
CA GLY A 75 13.12 7.23 0.77
C GLY A 75 13.40 7.54 -0.70
N ASN A 76 13.43 6.55 -1.60
CA ASN A 76 13.67 6.73 -3.03
C ASN A 76 12.35 7.01 -3.78
N LYS A 77 11.70 8.14 -3.47
CA LYS A 77 10.35 8.47 -3.94
C LYS A 77 10.21 8.51 -5.46
N GLU A 78 11.20 9.01 -6.18
CA GLU A 78 11.19 9.10 -7.65
C GLU A 78 11.22 7.70 -8.29
N LYS A 79 11.96 6.76 -7.71
CA LYS A 79 11.96 5.38 -8.18
C LYS A 79 10.64 4.68 -7.87
N ALA A 80 10.11 4.88 -6.66
CA ALA A 80 8.82 4.34 -6.27
C ALA A 80 7.70 4.83 -7.21
N GLU A 81 7.69 6.14 -7.54
CA GLU A 81 6.76 6.71 -8.51
C GLU A 81 6.85 5.99 -9.87
N SER A 82 8.08 5.83 -10.38
CA SER A 82 8.29 5.12 -11.65
C SER A 82 7.84 3.65 -11.60
N SER A 83 8.09 2.97 -10.48
CA SER A 83 7.66 1.58 -10.29
C SER A 83 6.13 1.47 -10.28
N TYR A 84 5.43 2.32 -9.53
CA TYR A 84 3.98 2.30 -9.47
C TYR A 84 3.33 2.70 -10.81
N GLN A 85 3.85 3.73 -11.49
CA GLN A 85 3.39 4.12 -12.83
C GLN A 85 3.56 2.99 -13.83
N LYS A 86 4.69 2.28 -13.80
CA LYS A 86 4.90 1.13 -14.68
C LYS A 86 3.83 0.06 -14.49
N VAL A 87 3.41 -0.21 -13.25
CA VAL A 87 2.32 -1.18 -13.00
C VAL A 87 0.99 -0.68 -13.55
N THR A 88 0.65 0.61 -13.38
CA THR A 88 -0.61 1.17 -13.95
C THR A 88 -0.62 1.16 -15.49
N GLU A 89 0.55 1.24 -16.14
CA GLU A 89 0.69 1.13 -17.59
C GLU A 89 0.57 -0.33 -18.07
N LEU A 90 1.18 -1.28 -17.35
CA LEU A 90 1.12 -2.71 -17.67
C LEU A 90 -0.28 -3.28 -17.44
N ASN A 91 -0.90 -2.89 -16.34
CA ASN A 91 -2.23 -3.35 -15.96
C ASN A 91 -3.10 -2.18 -15.46
N PRO A 92 -3.87 -1.55 -16.35
CA PRO A 92 -4.78 -0.46 -15.99
C PRO A 92 -5.93 -0.89 -15.04
N PHE A 93 -6.04 -2.18 -14.71
CA PHE A 93 -7.05 -2.72 -13.78
C PHE A 93 -6.46 -3.06 -12.40
N ASN A 94 -5.19 -2.74 -12.15
CA ASN A 94 -4.55 -2.99 -10.87
C ASN A 94 -4.86 -1.85 -9.89
N GLU A 95 -5.94 -1.99 -9.12
CA GLU A 95 -6.40 -0.99 -8.15
C GLU A 95 -5.37 -0.71 -7.04
N GLN A 96 -4.52 -1.67 -6.72
CA GLN A 96 -3.46 -1.50 -5.72
C GLN A 96 -2.36 -0.53 -6.20
N ALA A 97 -2.02 -0.57 -7.48
CA ALA A 97 -1.03 0.34 -8.06
C ALA A 97 -1.51 1.79 -8.00
N PHE A 98 -2.79 2.03 -8.31
CA PHE A 98 -3.40 3.36 -8.16
C PHE A 98 -3.42 3.83 -6.70
N LEU A 99 -3.72 2.91 -5.77
CA LEU A 99 -3.69 3.23 -4.34
C LEU A 99 -2.30 3.69 -3.89
N TYR A 100 -1.25 2.91 -4.16
CA TYR A 100 0.11 3.24 -3.71
C TYR A 100 0.65 4.51 -4.39
N LEU A 101 0.39 4.70 -5.68
CA LEU A 101 0.77 5.93 -6.37
C LEU A 101 0.05 7.15 -5.78
N GLY A 102 -1.24 7.02 -5.46
CA GLY A 102 -2.00 8.07 -4.78
C GLY A 102 -1.47 8.41 -3.39
N GLN A 103 -1.12 7.40 -2.59
CA GLN A 103 -0.51 7.58 -1.27
C GLN A 103 0.83 8.33 -1.38
N LEU A 104 1.68 7.94 -2.34
CA LEU A 104 2.94 8.62 -2.62
C LEU A 104 2.69 10.10 -3.00
N TYR A 105 1.68 10.40 -3.82
CA TYR A 105 1.34 11.75 -4.23
C TYR A 105 0.84 12.62 -3.08
N ILE A 106 0.15 12.05 -2.07
CA ILE A 106 -0.15 12.79 -0.83
C ILE A 106 1.14 13.25 -0.14
N THR A 107 2.17 12.38 -0.06
CA THR A 107 3.45 12.74 0.58
C THR A 107 4.22 13.82 -0.18
N GLN A 108 3.93 14.00 -1.47
CA GLN A 108 4.48 15.04 -2.33
C GLN A 108 3.58 16.29 -2.39
N ASN A 109 2.48 16.32 -1.63
CA ASN A 109 1.46 17.38 -1.66
C ASN A 109 0.78 17.58 -3.02
N LYS A 110 0.75 16.55 -3.88
CA LYS A 110 0.03 16.50 -5.16
C LYS A 110 -1.40 15.98 -4.91
N LEU A 111 -2.20 16.77 -4.17
CA LEU A 111 -3.48 16.31 -3.62
C LEU A 111 -4.55 16.06 -4.69
N THR A 112 -4.61 16.90 -5.72
CA THR A 112 -5.58 16.75 -6.81
C THR A 112 -5.32 15.48 -7.62
N GLU A 113 -4.06 15.23 -7.93
CA GLU A 113 -3.63 14.03 -8.66
C GLU A 113 -3.87 12.77 -7.81
N ALA A 114 -3.60 12.82 -6.50
CA ALA A 114 -3.89 11.73 -5.59
C ALA A 114 -5.39 11.38 -5.54
N ILE A 115 -6.27 12.40 -5.48
CA ILE A 115 -7.73 12.21 -5.52
C ILE A 115 -8.14 11.50 -6.82
N GLY A 116 -7.55 11.88 -7.97
CA GLY A 116 -7.78 11.22 -9.26
C GLY A 116 -7.42 9.73 -9.20
N LEU A 117 -6.22 9.40 -8.72
CA LEU A 117 -5.76 8.00 -8.61
C LEU A 117 -6.63 7.14 -7.68
N PHE A 118 -7.05 7.68 -6.54
CA PHE A 118 -7.98 6.97 -5.66
C PHE A 118 -9.38 6.82 -6.27
N THR A 119 -9.77 7.75 -7.13
CA THR A 119 -11.03 7.63 -7.87
C THR A 119 -10.97 6.45 -8.83
N GLU A 120 -9.89 6.34 -9.62
CA GLU A 120 -9.64 5.15 -10.45
C GLU A 120 -9.67 3.85 -9.61
N ALA A 121 -8.97 3.81 -8.48
CA ALA A 121 -8.97 2.64 -7.59
C ALA A 121 -10.37 2.26 -7.10
N THR A 122 -11.23 3.25 -6.73
CA THR A 122 -12.60 3.00 -6.26
C THR A 122 -13.58 2.66 -7.38
N GLU A 123 -13.33 3.10 -8.61
CA GLU A 123 -14.11 2.71 -9.79
C GLU A 123 -13.78 1.28 -10.22
N LEU A 124 -12.51 0.89 -10.19
CA LEU A 124 -12.07 -0.47 -10.47
C LEU A 124 -12.58 -1.46 -9.41
N ASN A 125 -12.53 -1.08 -8.15
CA ASN A 125 -13.00 -1.91 -7.03
C ASN A 125 -13.89 -1.10 -6.08
N PRO A 126 -15.22 -1.10 -6.29
CA PRO A 126 -16.18 -0.38 -5.44
C PRO A 126 -16.24 -0.85 -3.98
N ASN A 127 -15.59 -1.96 -3.64
CA ASN A 127 -15.47 -2.48 -2.27
C ASN A 127 -14.09 -2.21 -1.64
N PHE A 128 -13.25 -1.41 -2.27
CA PHE A 128 -11.92 -1.10 -1.80
C PHE A 128 -11.95 -0.03 -0.69
N ALA A 129 -12.23 -0.46 0.54
CA ALA A 129 -12.38 0.41 1.70
C ALA A 129 -11.21 1.38 1.90
N GLU A 130 -9.97 0.88 1.76
CA GLU A 130 -8.75 1.68 1.92
C GLU A 130 -8.66 2.82 0.90
N ALA A 131 -9.05 2.58 -0.36
CA ALA A 131 -9.03 3.61 -1.40
C ALA A 131 -10.04 4.74 -1.11
N TYR A 132 -11.23 4.41 -0.60
CA TYR A 132 -12.18 5.42 -0.13
C TYR A 132 -11.61 6.23 1.04
N HIS A 133 -11.01 5.56 2.01
CA HIS A 133 -10.40 6.22 3.15
C HIS A 133 -9.28 7.19 2.73
N GLU A 134 -8.36 6.74 1.87
CA GLU A 134 -7.25 7.57 1.40
C GLU A 134 -7.75 8.72 0.51
N ARG A 135 -8.78 8.50 -0.33
CA ARG A 135 -9.42 9.57 -1.08
C ARG A 135 -10.06 10.61 -0.17
N GLY A 136 -10.77 10.18 0.85
CA GLY A 136 -11.33 11.06 1.87
C GLY A 136 -10.26 11.89 2.57
N ARG A 137 -9.13 11.27 2.93
CA ARG A 137 -7.97 11.96 3.51
C ARG A 137 -7.41 13.02 2.56
N ALA A 138 -7.21 12.67 1.30
CA ALA A 138 -6.70 13.60 0.28
C ALA A 138 -7.66 14.77 0.05
N LYS A 139 -8.98 14.52 -0.03
CA LYS A 139 -10.03 15.55 -0.13
C LYS A 139 -10.01 16.49 1.07
N LEU A 140 -9.89 15.96 2.29
CA LEU A 140 -9.82 16.78 3.51
C LEU A 140 -8.60 17.72 3.47
N LEU A 141 -7.43 17.20 3.11
CA LEU A 141 -6.21 17.99 2.96
C LEU A 141 -6.35 19.06 1.86
N ASN A 142 -7.09 18.75 0.79
CA ASN A 142 -7.38 19.67 -0.31
C ASN A 142 -8.52 20.67 -0.01
N GLY A 143 -9.12 20.61 1.19
CA GLY A 143 -10.19 21.53 1.65
C GLY A 143 -11.62 21.09 1.36
N ASP A 144 -11.84 19.97 0.67
CA ASP A 144 -13.16 19.38 0.41
C ASP A 144 -13.61 18.53 1.62
N LYS A 145 -14.24 19.18 2.58
CA LYS A 145 -14.71 18.53 3.83
C LYS A 145 -15.92 17.63 3.59
N GLU A 146 -16.83 18.04 2.69
CA GLU A 146 -18.06 17.29 2.40
C GLU A 146 -17.75 15.98 1.68
N GLY A 147 -16.99 16.04 0.58
CA GLY A 147 -16.56 14.87 -0.15
C GLY A 147 -15.66 13.94 0.68
N SER A 148 -14.87 14.51 1.62
CA SER A 148 -14.11 13.72 2.58
C SER A 148 -15.03 12.91 3.50
N ALA A 149 -16.06 13.54 4.09
CA ALA A 149 -16.99 12.87 5.00
C ALA A 149 -17.75 11.72 4.30
N GLU A 150 -18.16 11.92 3.05
CA GLU A 150 -18.80 10.88 2.25
C GLU A 150 -17.90 9.67 2.01
N ASP A 151 -16.66 9.91 1.59
CA ASP A 151 -15.68 8.84 1.35
C ASP A 151 -15.30 8.10 2.64
N MET A 152 -15.07 8.81 3.74
CA MET A 152 -14.81 8.22 5.04
C MET A 152 -15.97 7.33 5.52
N LYS A 153 -17.19 7.80 5.37
CA LYS A 153 -18.40 7.02 5.69
C LYS A 153 -18.45 5.74 4.86
N LYS A 154 -18.20 5.83 3.55
CA LYS A 154 -18.20 4.67 2.66
C LYS A 154 -17.10 3.67 3.03
N GLY A 155 -15.88 4.13 3.31
CA GLY A 155 -14.78 3.27 3.77
C GLY A 155 -15.14 2.52 5.06
N LEU A 156 -15.75 3.19 6.04
CA LEU A 156 -16.21 2.59 7.29
C LEU A 156 -17.35 1.58 7.11
N GLU A 157 -18.27 1.83 6.18
CA GLU A 157 -19.33 0.86 5.84
C GLU A 157 -18.75 -0.43 5.25
N LEU A 158 -17.70 -0.33 4.45
CA LEU A 158 -17.02 -1.46 3.82
C LEU A 158 -16.12 -2.23 4.79
N ASN A 159 -15.45 -1.52 5.70
CA ASN A 159 -14.57 -2.13 6.71
C ASN A 159 -14.76 -1.50 8.10
N PRO A 160 -15.76 -1.95 8.88
CA PRO A 160 -16.02 -1.41 10.22
C PRO A 160 -14.86 -1.56 11.22
N LYS A 161 -13.90 -2.46 10.98
CA LYS A 161 -12.74 -2.65 11.88
C LYS A 161 -11.72 -1.51 11.80
N GLU A 162 -11.71 -0.75 10.71
CA GLU A 162 -10.82 0.41 10.56
C GLU A 162 -11.19 1.59 11.46
N ILE A 163 -12.41 1.62 12.01
CA ILE A 163 -12.83 2.64 12.99
C ILE A 163 -11.84 2.74 14.16
N GLN A 164 -11.31 1.60 14.64
CA GLN A 164 -10.36 1.58 15.75
C GLN A 164 -9.00 2.18 15.35
N ASN A 165 -8.54 1.94 14.14
CA ASN A 165 -7.28 2.48 13.62
C ASN A 165 -7.40 3.98 13.34
N PHE A 166 -8.53 4.43 12.80
CA PHE A 166 -8.81 5.83 12.53
C PHE A 166 -8.80 6.67 13.82
N ASN A 167 -9.50 6.23 14.86
CA ASN A 167 -9.52 6.93 16.15
C ASN A 167 -8.14 6.96 16.83
N GLY A 168 -7.30 5.95 16.61
CA GLY A 168 -5.92 5.92 17.13
C GLY A 168 -4.98 6.89 16.40
N GLN A 169 -5.18 7.07 15.10
CA GLN A 169 -4.28 7.88 14.25
C GLN A 169 -4.69 9.36 14.20
N TYR A 170 -5.97 9.68 14.38
CA TYR A 170 -6.51 11.04 14.26
C TYR A 170 -7.26 11.53 15.50
N GLY A 171 -7.62 10.64 16.45
CA GLY A 171 -8.33 10.98 17.67
C GLY A 171 -7.49 11.70 18.73
N ASN A 172 -6.17 11.73 18.61
CA ASN A 172 -5.24 12.39 19.56
C ASN A 172 -4.72 13.75 19.06
N GLN A 173 -5.38 14.42 18.12
CA GLN A 173 -5.07 15.81 17.81
C GLN A 173 -5.60 16.69 18.95
N PRO A 174 -4.77 17.62 19.49
CA PRO A 174 -5.22 18.49 20.55
C PRO A 174 -6.45 19.29 20.11
N GLU A 175 -7.45 19.32 20.97
CA GLU A 175 -8.73 19.99 20.79
C GLU A 175 -8.53 21.40 20.22
N GLY A 176 -8.93 21.61 18.98
CA GLY A 176 -8.86 22.93 18.39
C GLY A 176 -9.22 23.02 16.91
N ARG A 177 -9.22 21.93 16.14
CA ARG A 177 -9.44 22.01 14.68
C ARG A 177 -10.29 20.94 14.02
N THR A 178 -10.81 19.99 14.74
CA THR A 178 -11.75 19.01 14.18
C THR A 178 -13.06 19.05 14.96
N GLY A 179 -13.98 19.92 14.53
CA GLY A 179 -15.38 19.71 14.86
C GLY A 179 -15.77 18.29 14.42
N ASN A 180 -16.59 17.64 15.23
CA ASN A 180 -17.13 16.30 15.04
C ASN A 180 -17.48 16.04 13.57
N ILE A 181 -16.56 15.41 12.82
CA ILE A 181 -16.67 15.22 11.37
C ILE A 181 -17.77 14.20 11.03
N LEU A 182 -18.16 13.37 12.00
CA LEU A 182 -19.11 12.27 11.78
C LEU A 182 -20.53 12.57 12.26
N GLY A 183 -20.79 13.69 12.96
CA GLY A 183 -22.17 14.05 13.37
C GLY A 183 -22.88 13.00 14.23
N LEU A 184 -22.14 12.17 14.99
CA LEU A 184 -22.67 11.14 15.91
C LEU A 184 -22.58 11.61 17.35
#